data_b0ea570253e93ee383151f60c83cd6db
#
_entry.id   b0ea570253e93ee383151f60c83cd6db
#
_cell.length_a   1.000
_cell.length_b   1.000
_cell.length_c   1.000
_cell.angle_alpha   90.00
_cell.angle_beta   90.00
_cell.angle_gamma   90.00
#
_symmetry.space_group_name_H-M   'P 1'
#
loop_
_entity.id
_entity.type
_entity.pdbx_description
1 polymer ?
#
loop_
_entity_poly.entity_id
_entity_poly.type
_entity_poly.pdbx_seq_one_letter_code
_entity_poly.pdbx_strand_id
1 'polypeptide(L)'
;MAPAGIGIVRISGNDAFEVADRVFRAKKEGKKLSAVKSHTIHYGWITEGEEVIDEVLVMVMKGPKTYTGENTVEIDCHGGVLAVKKVLEAVLNAGARAADPGGRSHGRCCRPGR
;
A
#
# COMPACT_ATOMS: atom_id res chain seq x y z
N MET A 1 15.79 -1.87 -20.56
CA MET A 1 15.40 -1.97 -20.12
C MET A 1 15.12 -1.90 -19.03
N ALA A 2 14.81 -1.76 -18.68
CA ALA A 2 14.51 -1.54 -17.80
C ALA A 2 14.25 -2.17 -16.85
N PRO A 3 14.36 -2.21 -16.32
CA PRO A 3 14.16 -2.76 -15.45
C PRO A 3 13.50 -2.59 -14.59
N ALA A 4 13.14 -3.03 -14.54
CA ALA A 4 12.20 -2.82 -13.92
C ALA A 4 12.16 -3.20 -12.59
N GLY A 5 12.36 -2.50 -11.79
CA GLY A 5 12.24 -2.79 -10.43
C GLY A 5 10.80 -2.84 -10.04
N ILE A 6 10.50 -3.50 -8.95
CA ILE A 6 9.21 -3.44 -8.33
C ILE A 6 9.14 -2.13 -7.58
N GLY A 7 8.11 -1.38 -7.83
CA GLY A 7 7.88 -0.16 -7.05
C GLY A 7 7.08 -0.48 -5.81
N ILE A 8 7.43 0.14 -4.72
CA ILE A 8 6.79 -0.13 -3.43
C ILE A 8 6.16 1.14 -2.89
N VAL A 9 4.90 1.03 -2.48
CA VAL A 9 4.20 2.09 -1.76
C VAL A 9 3.94 1.57 -0.35
N ARG A 10 4.40 2.30 0.65
CA ARG A 10 4.26 1.86 2.03
C ARG A 10 3.38 2.83 2.79
N ILE A 11 2.41 2.30 3.51
CA ILE A 11 1.53 3.08 4.37
C ILE A 11 1.82 2.66 5.80
N SER A 12 2.06 3.63 6.66
CA SER A 12 2.40 3.34 8.05
C SER A 12 1.55 4.19 8.99
N GLY A 13 1.12 3.63 10.08
CA GLY A 13 0.35 4.34 11.09
C GLY A 13 -0.85 3.53 11.55
N ASN A 14 -1.59 4.09 12.50
CA ASN A 14 -2.71 3.38 13.12
C ASN A 14 -3.81 3.06 12.13
N ASP A 15 -4.01 3.90 11.13
CA ASP A 15 -5.09 3.72 10.17
C ASP A 15 -4.62 3.11 8.85
N ALA A 16 -3.41 2.54 8.84
CA ALA A 16 -2.84 2.02 7.60
C ALA A 16 -3.72 0.98 6.93
N PHE A 17 -4.27 0.05 7.73
CA PHE A 17 -5.08 -1.02 7.16
C PHE A 17 -6.40 -0.50 6.60
N GLU A 18 -6.99 0.46 7.27
CA GLU A 18 -8.26 1.03 6.82
C GLU A 18 -8.09 1.83 5.54
N VAL A 19 -7.02 2.60 5.44
CA VAL A 19 -6.73 3.33 4.22
C VAL A 19 -6.50 2.36 3.07
N ALA A 20 -5.71 1.32 3.32
CA ALA A 20 -5.42 0.33 2.29
C ALA A 20 -6.68 -0.40 1.84
N ASP A 21 -7.58 -0.71 2.78
CA ASP A 21 -8.82 -1.40 2.44
C ASP A 21 -9.70 -0.60 1.48
N ARG A 22 -9.56 0.72 1.48
CA ARG A 22 -10.36 1.56 0.59
C ARG A 22 -9.94 1.44 -0.86
N VAL A 23 -8.72 1.01 -1.12
CA VAL A 23 -8.19 0.95 -2.48
C VAL A 23 -7.82 -0.46 -2.92
N PHE A 24 -7.78 -1.42 -2.02
CA PHE A 24 -7.35 -2.78 -2.36
C PHE A 24 -8.54 -3.70 -2.55
N ARG A 25 -8.51 -4.46 -3.63
CA ARG A 25 -9.48 -5.52 -3.89
C ARG A 25 -8.73 -6.82 -3.98
N ALA A 26 -8.93 -7.70 -3.00
CA ALA A 26 -8.27 -8.99 -3.00
C ALA A 26 -8.85 -9.89 -4.08
N LYS A 27 -8.02 -10.77 -4.60
CA LYS A 27 -8.52 -11.78 -5.52
C LYS A 27 -9.58 -12.64 -4.84
N LYS A 28 -9.37 -12.95 -3.57
CA LYS A 28 -10.38 -13.66 -2.79
C LYS A 28 -11.39 -12.63 -2.30
N GLU A 29 -12.59 -12.73 -2.79
CA GLU A 29 -13.62 -11.77 -2.49
C GLU A 29 -13.93 -11.69 -1.01
N GLY A 30 -14.17 -10.48 -0.53
CA GLY A 30 -14.54 -10.27 0.88
C GLY A 30 -13.38 -10.14 1.85
N LYS A 31 -12.15 -10.32 1.37
CA LYS A 31 -10.99 -10.21 2.25
C LYS A 31 -10.71 -8.76 2.59
N LYS A 32 -10.49 -8.47 3.86
CA LYS A 32 -10.11 -7.14 4.32
C LYS A 32 -8.75 -7.19 4.97
N LEU A 33 -7.90 -6.24 4.62
CA LEU A 33 -6.55 -6.18 5.18
C LEU A 33 -6.57 -5.90 6.68
N SER A 34 -7.58 -5.22 7.14
CA SER A 34 -7.72 -4.95 8.58
C SER A 34 -8.03 -6.21 9.39
N ALA A 35 -8.47 -7.28 8.72
CA ALA A 35 -8.88 -8.50 9.41
C ALA A 35 -7.92 -9.67 9.22
N VAL A 36 -6.88 -9.52 8.42
CA VAL A 36 -5.94 -10.64 8.19
C VAL A 36 -4.87 -10.67 9.26
N LYS A 37 -4.16 -11.78 9.34
CA LYS A 37 -3.08 -11.93 10.29
C LYS A 37 -1.89 -11.07 9.90
N SER A 38 -1.09 -10.71 10.89
CA SER A 38 0.14 -9.97 10.65
C SER A 38 1.14 -10.81 9.88
N HIS A 39 1.95 -10.14 9.09
CA HIS A 39 3.04 -10.75 8.33
C HIS A 39 2.51 -11.74 7.30
N THR A 40 1.43 -11.35 6.62
CA THR A 40 0.86 -12.14 5.54
C THR A 40 0.88 -11.32 4.27
N ILE A 41 0.86 -12.02 3.13
CA ILE A 41 0.91 -11.41 1.81
C ILE A 41 -0.38 -11.74 1.07
N HIS A 42 -0.92 -10.76 0.37
CA HIS A 42 -2.21 -10.90 -0.30
C HIS A 42 -2.11 -10.40 -1.73
N TYR A 43 -2.71 -11.14 -2.63
CA TYR A 43 -2.72 -10.81 -4.04
C TYR A 43 -4.03 -10.12 -4.41
N GLY A 44 -3.95 -9.12 -5.22
CA GLY A 44 -5.15 -8.43 -5.70
C GLY A 44 -4.81 -7.23 -6.55
N TRP A 45 -5.66 -6.25 -6.51
CA TRP A 45 -5.55 -5.07 -7.35
C TRP A 45 -5.76 -3.82 -6.53
N ILE A 46 -5.07 -2.75 -6.93
CA ILE A 46 -5.38 -1.42 -6.42
C ILE A 46 -6.37 -0.80 -7.39
N THR A 47 -7.45 -0.28 -6.84
CA THR A 47 -8.50 0.33 -7.64
C THR A 47 -8.82 1.71 -7.12
N GLU A 48 -9.32 2.56 -7.99
CA GLU A 48 -9.82 3.85 -7.59
C GLU A 48 -11.17 4.02 -8.28
N GLY A 49 -12.25 3.99 -7.50
CA GLY A 49 -13.57 3.90 -8.07
C GLY A 49 -13.70 2.57 -8.79
N GLU A 50 -14.04 2.63 -10.05
CA GLU A 50 -14.15 1.42 -10.86
C GLU A 50 -12.93 1.16 -11.71
N GLU A 51 -11.92 2.01 -11.60
CA GLU A 51 -10.73 1.84 -12.40
C GLU A 51 -9.72 0.95 -11.67
N VAL A 52 -9.21 -0.06 -12.37
CA VAL A 52 -8.15 -0.91 -11.86
C VAL A 52 -6.83 -0.24 -12.22
N ILE A 53 -6.04 0.08 -11.22
CA ILE A 53 -4.78 0.80 -11.44
C ILE A 53 -3.63 -0.16 -11.67
N ASP A 54 -3.52 -1.19 -10.84
CA ASP A 54 -2.39 -2.11 -10.94
C ASP A 54 -2.72 -3.41 -10.23
N GLU A 55 -2.06 -4.45 -10.64
CA GLU A 55 -2.10 -5.74 -9.98
C GLU A 55 -0.96 -5.77 -8.99
N VAL A 56 -1.21 -6.15 -7.75
CA VAL A 56 -0.26 -5.95 -6.67
C VAL A 56 -0.19 -7.13 -5.72
N LEU A 57 0.91 -7.19 -4.98
CA LEU A 57 0.99 -7.98 -3.77
C LEU A 57 1.02 -7.00 -2.60
N VAL A 58 0.28 -7.29 -1.57
CA VAL A 58 0.19 -6.43 -0.40
C VAL A 58 0.63 -7.20 0.83
N MET A 59 1.59 -6.65 1.55
CA MET A 59 2.07 -7.24 2.79
C MET A 59 1.52 -6.45 3.96
N VAL A 60 0.97 -7.15 4.94
CA VAL A 60 0.37 -6.54 6.13
C VAL A 60 1.24 -6.87 7.33
N MET A 61 1.64 -5.85 8.06
CA MET A 61 2.44 -6.04 9.27
C MET A 61 1.84 -5.21 10.39
N LYS A 62 1.50 -5.87 11.48
CA LYS A 62 0.92 -5.19 12.64
C LYS A 62 2.02 -4.84 13.63
N GLY A 63 2.01 -3.60 14.12
CA GLY A 63 3.00 -3.19 15.08
C GLY A 63 2.87 -3.96 16.38
N PRO A 64 3.88 -3.88 17.22
CA PRO A 64 5.09 -3.05 17.10
C PRO A 64 6.24 -3.69 16.33
N LYS A 65 6.14 -4.95 15.94
CA LYS A 65 7.26 -5.63 15.28
C LYS A 65 7.25 -5.39 13.79
N THR A 66 7.49 -4.15 13.40
CA THR A 66 7.51 -3.73 12.00
C THR A 66 8.68 -2.80 11.79
N TYR A 67 8.92 -2.43 10.54
CA TYR A 67 9.98 -1.48 10.21
C TYR A 67 9.85 -0.17 10.96
N THR A 68 8.63 0.29 11.15
CA THR A 68 8.39 1.61 11.72
C THR A 68 7.93 1.56 13.17
N GLY A 69 7.68 0.36 13.70
CA GLY A 69 7.06 0.17 15.00
C GLY A 69 5.55 0.37 14.97
N GLU A 70 5.00 0.71 13.82
CA GLU A 70 3.57 0.97 13.64
C GLU A 70 2.97 -0.08 12.73
N ASN A 71 1.66 -0.09 12.60
CA ASN A 71 0.99 -0.89 11.60
C ASN A 71 1.47 -0.44 10.23
N THR A 72 1.78 -1.37 9.37
CA THR A 72 2.36 -1.08 8.07
C THR A 72 1.71 -1.93 6.99
N VAL A 73 1.43 -1.30 5.86
CA VAL A 73 0.99 -2.00 4.66
C VAL A 73 2.00 -1.67 3.57
N GLU A 74 2.52 -2.69 2.93
CA GLU A 74 3.46 -2.51 1.84
C GLU A 74 2.81 -3.03 0.56
N ILE A 75 2.72 -2.17 -0.45
CA ILE A 75 2.08 -2.50 -1.72
C ILE A 75 3.17 -2.62 -2.77
N ASP A 76 3.36 -3.83 -3.28
CA ASP A 76 4.35 -4.08 -4.33
C ASP A 76 3.66 -3.99 -5.68
N CYS A 77 4.04 -3.00 -6.46
CA CYS A 77 3.41 -2.67 -7.74
C CYS A 77 4.15 -3.31 -8.89
N HIS A 78 3.42 -3.70 -9.93
CA HIS A 78 4.00 -4.37 -11.08
C HIS A 78 4.10 -3.51 -12.33
N GLY A 79 3.32 -2.47 -12.42
CA GLY A 79 3.19 -1.71 -13.66
C GLY A 79 4.25 -0.66 -13.91
N GLY A 80 5.32 -0.66 -13.14
CA GLY A 80 6.41 0.28 -13.35
C GLY A 80 6.15 1.63 -12.69
N VAL A 81 6.93 2.62 -13.08
CA VAL A 81 6.93 3.93 -12.43
C VAL A 81 5.56 4.60 -12.47
N LEU A 82 4.88 4.49 -13.59
CA LEU A 82 3.59 5.14 -13.73
C LEU A 82 2.55 4.50 -12.81
N ALA A 83 2.59 3.18 -12.70
CA ALA A 83 1.66 2.49 -11.81
C ALA A 83 1.91 2.87 -10.36
N VAL A 84 3.18 2.94 -9.94
CA VAL A 84 3.52 3.36 -8.59
C VAL A 84 2.96 4.74 -8.29
N LYS A 85 3.10 5.65 -9.25
CA LYS A 85 2.61 7.00 -9.09
C LYS A 85 1.09 7.01 -8.92
N LYS A 86 0.39 6.24 -9.72
CA LYS A 86 -1.07 6.16 -9.63
C LYS A 86 -1.54 5.49 -8.36
N VAL A 87 -0.82 4.45 -7.92
CA VAL A 87 -1.15 3.78 -6.66
C VAL A 87 -0.96 4.76 -5.50
N LEU A 88 0.13 5.52 -5.53
CA LEU A 88 0.38 6.52 -4.49
C LEU A 88 -0.75 7.55 -4.47
N GLU A 89 -1.18 8.03 -5.63
CA GLU A 89 -2.28 8.98 -5.69
C GLU A 89 -3.57 8.41 -5.12
N ALA A 90 -3.87 7.14 -5.45
CA ALA A 90 -5.08 6.50 -4.93
C ALA A 90 -5.03 6.40 -3.41
N VAL A 91 -3.88 6.06 -2.86
CA VAL A 91 -3.69 5.94 -1.42
C VAL A 91 -3.86 7.31 -0.76
N LEU A 92 -3.28 8.34 -1.33
CA LEU A 92 -3.43 9.70 -0.79
C LEU A 92 -4.88 10.15 -0.84
N ASN A 93 -5.58 9.86 -1.93
CA ASN A 93 -6.99 10.20 -2.05
C ASN A 93 -7.85 9.41 -1.07
N ALA A 94 -7.37 8.29 -0.61
CA ALA A 94 -8.11 7.44 0.34
C ALA A 94 -7.87 7.86 1.79
N GLY A 95 -7.03 8.85 2.04
CA GLY A 95 -6.87 9.38 3.38
C GLY A 95 -5.45 9.39 3.92
N ALA A 96 -4.49 8.84 3.21
CA ALA A 96 -3.11 8.93 3.63
C ALA A 96 -2.55 10.31 3.30
N ARG A 97 -1.41 10.62 3.89
CA ARG A 97 -0.68 11.83 3.52
C ARG A 97 0.76 11.44 3.21
N ALA A 98 1.39 12.23 2.38
CA ALA A 98 2.76 11.95 2.00
C ALA A 98 3.67 12.08 3.20
N ALA A 99 4.64 11.19 3.31
CA ALA A 99 5.61 11.25 4.36
C ALA A 99 6.61 12.36 4.07
N ASP A 100 7.37 12.71 5.09
CA ASP A 100 8.39 13.74 4.94
C ASP A 100 9.38 13.37 3.85
N PRO A 101 9.83 14.37 3.10
CA PRO A 101 10.79 14.11 2.03
C PRO A 101 12.07 13.46 2.50
N GLY A 102 12.43 13.63 3.75
CA GLY A 102 13.64 13.02 4.25
C GLY A 102 13.53 11.55 4.52
N GLY A 103 12.40 10.98 4.29
CA GLY A 103 12.24 9.57 4.51
C GLY A 103 13.01 8.76 3.51
N ARG A 104 13.27 7.53 3.70
CA ARG A 104 14.08 6.77 3.04
C ARG A 104 13.70 6.29 1.85
N SER A 105 14.26 5.99 1.11
CA SER A 105 14.41 5.67 0.16
C SER A 105 13.94 4.77 -0.81
N HIS A 106 13.50 3.75 -0.78
CA HIS A 106 13.23 2.85 -1.79
C HIS A 106 11.79 2.70 -2.07
N GLY A 107 11.04 3.63 -2.16
CA GLY A 107 9.64 3.57 -2.41
C GLY A 107 9.00 4.73 -1.77
N ARG A 108 7.73 4.86 -1.87
CA ARG A 108 7.02 5.98 -1.31
C ARG A 108 6.48 5.62 0.06
N CYS A 109 6.60 6.54 0.98
CA CYS A 109 6.09 6.33 2.29
C CYS A 109 4.93 7.27 2.52
N CYS A 110 3.82 6.75 2.98
CA CYS A 110 2.64 7.53 3.26
C CYS A 110 2.22 7.28 4.69
N ARG A 111 1.48 8.20 5.25
CA ARG A 111 0.88 8.02 6.55
C ARG A 111 -0.60 8.29 6.43
N PRO A 112 -1.44 7.68 7.27
CA PRO A 112 -2.86 7.97 7.25
C PRO A 112 -3.07 9.45 7.55
N GLY A 113 -4.02 10.04 6.87
CA GLY A 113 -4.39 11.40 7.09
C GLY A 113 -5.20 11.53 8.36
N ARG A 114 -5.42 12.81 8.76
CA ARG A 114 -6.14 13.01 9.95
C ARG A 114 -7.53 13.17 9.78
#